data_dd62a5f13c2b28b6e8e2c07d6a4f29de
#
_entry.id   dd62a5f13c2b28b6e8e2c07d6a4f29de
#
_cell.length_a   1.000
_cell.length_b   1.000
_cell.length_c   1.000
_cell.angle_alpha   90.00
_cell.angle_beta   90.00
_cell.angle_gamma   90.00
#
_symmetry.space_group_name_H-M   'P 1'
#
loop_
_entity.id
_entity.type
_entity.pdbx_description
1 polymer ?
#
loop_
_entity_poly.entity_id
_entity_poly.type
_entity_poly.pdbx_seq_one_letter_code
_entity_poly.pdbx_strand_id
1 'polypeptide(L)'
;KVGVKSLQDAILDLGSLKKTVDNRIPSKSEVLQALASRDLAKIREISNIFYSISGIYQSACDHMAFLYRYDWFVVPEIFEDNPKEEKILKEFSRLLNYLDNTHIKKTCGDIALEVVKNGAYYGYVVKTPKGITLQQLPIKYCRSRYSINGLPAIEFNMRFFDDNFRDPGYRMRVIKLFPPEFAKGYMLFKQGKLG
;
A
#
# COMPACT_ATOMS: atom_id res chain seq x y z
N LYS A 1 -30.19 -7.06 -0.22
CA LYS A 1 -29.09 -6.31 0.45
C LYS A 1 -27.79 -6.84 -0.14
N VAL A 2 -27.27 -6.18 -1.17
CA VAL A 2 -25.94 -6.45 -1.70
C VAL A 2 -24.97 -5.82 -0.69
N GLY A 3 -24.26 -6.67 0.08
CA GLY A 3 -23.23 -6.20 0.98
C GLY A 3 -22.16 -5.49 0.16
N VAL A 4 -21.91 -4.25 0.50
CA VAL A 4 -20.77 -3.50 -0.05
C VAL A 4 -19.53 -4.21 0.50
N LYS A 5 -18.91 -5.07 -0.33
CA LYS A 5 -17.55 -5.56 -0.04
C LYS A 5 -16.66 -4.32 0.14
N SER A 6 -15.87 -4.31 1.19
CA SER A 6 -14.96 -3.18 1.42
C SER A 6 -14.02 -3.06 0.20
N LEU A 7 -13.53 -1.86 -0.06
CA LEU A 7 -12.55 -1.64 -1.13
C LEU A 7 -11.32 -2.54 -0.95
N GLN A 8 -10.96 -2.82 0.32
CA GLN A 8 -9.92 -3.76 0.71
C GLN A 8 -10.23 -5.19 0.26
N ASP A 9 -11.48 -5.67 0.43
CA ASP A 9 -11.88 -7.01 -0.01
C ASP A 9 -11.84 -7.13 -1.53
N ALA A 10 -12.23 -6.07 -2.26
CA ALA A 10 -12.14 -6.05 -3.72
C ALA A 10 -10.67 -6.06 -4.19
N ILE A 11 -9.76 -5.37 -3.50
CA ILE A 11 -8.33 -5.36 -3.83
C ILE A 11 -7.65 -6.66 -3.42
N LEU A 12 -8.05 -7.27 -2.30
CA LEU A 12 -7.60 -8.60 -1.87
C LEU A 12 -8.08 -9.70 -2.85
N ASP A 13 -9.32 -9.62 -3.34
CA ASP A 13 -9.81 -10.49 -4.41
C ASP A 13 -9.00 -10.33 -5.70
N LEU A 14 -8.53 -9.12 -6.01
CA LEU A 14 -7.64 -8.84 -7.15
C LEU A 14 -6.25 -9.47 -6.98
N GLY A 15 -5.74 -9.51 -5.75
CA GLY A 15 -4.50 -10.23 -5.42
C GLY A 15 -4.66 -11.75 -5.56
N SER A 16 -5.85 -12.28 -5.29
CA SER A 16 -6.15 -13.71 -5.38
C SER A 16 -6.38 -14.18 -6.81
N LEU A 17 -6.87 -13.32 -7.70
CA LEU A 17 -7.09 -13.65 -9.14
C LEU A 17 -5.79 -13.84 -9.93
N LYS A 18 -4.65 -13.40 -9.41
CA LYS A 18 -3.32 -13.65 -10.00
C LYS A 18 -2.51 -14.75 -9.30
N LYS A 19 -3.12 -15.61 -8.53
CA LYS A 19 -2.44 -16.81 -7.98
C LYS A 19 -2.35 -17.98 -8.97
N THR A 20 -2.14 -17.73 -10.24
CA THR A 20 -1.22 -18.56 -11.02
C THR A 20 0.14 -17.86 -11.00
N VAL A 21 0.68 -17.64 -9.81
CA VAL A 21 2.12 -17.48 -9.66
C VAL A 21 2.69 -18.79 -10.18
N ASP A 22 3.45 -18.71 -11.25
CA ASP A 22 4.36 -19.75 -11.68
C ASP A 22 5.16 -20.14 -10.41
N ASN A 23 4.78 -21.25 -9.77
CA ASN A 23 5.34 -21.70 -8.48
C ASN A 23 6.78 -22.20 -8.65
N ARG A 24 7.48 -21.71 -9.66
CA ARG A 24 8.85 -22.01 -9.91
C ARG A 24 9.73 -21.32 -8.87
N ILE A 25 10.37 -22.14 -8.05
CA ILE A 25 11.39 -21.66 -7.11
C ILE A 25 12.54 -21.04 -7.92
N PRO A 26 12.89 -19.75 -7.70
CA PRO A 26 13.98 -19.10 -8.42
C PRO A 26 15.30 -19.87 -8.18
N SER A 27 16.06 -20.12 -9.23
CA SER A 27 17.37 -20.71 -9.11
C SER A 27 18.37 -19.75 -8.47
N LYS A 28 19.44 -20.30 -7.87
CA LYS A 28 20.51 -19.47 -7.29
C LYS A 28 21.10 -18.49 -8.32
N SER A 29 21.25 -18.92 -9.57
CA SER A 29 21.77 -18.08 -10.66
C SER A 29 20.84 -16.92 -10.99
N GLU A 30 19.52 -17.15 -11.03
CA GLU A 30 18.52 -16.07 -11.24
C GLU A 30 18.54 -15.04 -10.13
N VAL A 31 18.66 -15.48 -8.87
CA VAL A 31 18.78 -14.57 -7.72
C VAL A 31 20.04 -13.74 -7.83
N LEU A 32 21.19 -14.35 -8.06
CA LEU A 32 22.47 -13.65 -8.19
C LEU A 32 22.47 -12.68 -9.37
N GLN A 33 21.91 -13.08 -10.51
CA GLN A 33 21.79 -12.20 -11.68
C GLN A 33 20.91 -10.98 -11.40
N ALA A 34 19.74 -11.19 -10.76
CA ALA A 34 18.85 -10.08 -10.39
C ALA A 34 19.53 -9.09 -9.45
N LEU A 35 20.30 -9.60 -8.47
CA LEU A 35 21.07 -8.77 -7.55
C LEU A 35 22.21 -8.02 -8.26
N ALA A 36 22.97 -8.69 -9.13
CA ALA A 36 24.08 -8.09 -9.87
C ALA A 36 23.59 -7.02 -10.84
N SER A 37 22.49 -7.25 -11.53
CA SER A 37 21.89 -6.27 -12.47
C SER A 37 21.09 -5.16 -11.77
N ARG A 38 20.87 -5.26 -10.45
CA ARG A 38 20.03 -4.35 -9.67
C ARG A 38 18.60 -4.22 -10.25
N ASP A 39 18.08 -5.31 -10.83
CA ASP A 39 16.72 -5.36 -11.34
C ASP A 39 15.72 -5.43 -10.18
N LEU A 40 15.27 -4.26 -9.72
CA LEU A 40 14.34 -4.14 -8.61
C LEU A 40 13.03 -4.86 -8.86
N ALA A 41 12.56 -4.93 -10.11
CA ALA A 41 11.31 -5.62 -10.43
C ALA A 41 11.47 -7.13 -10.19
N LYS A 42 12.58 -7.70 -10.67
CA LYS A 42 12.90 -9.12 -10.48
C LYS A 42 13.22 -9.47 -9.03
N ILE A 43 13.94 -8.59 -8.33
CA ILE A 43 14.24 -8.77 -6.89
C ILE A 43 12.93 -8.83 -6.08
N ARG A 44 11.98 -7.94 -6.34
CA ARG A 44 10.67 -7.91 -5.67
C ARG A 44 9.84 -9.16 -5.97
N GLU A 45 9.85 -9.63 -7.23
CA GLU A 45 9.20 -10.88 -7.62
C GLU A 45 9.77 -12.05 -6.83
N ILE A 46 11.09 -12.19 -6.79
CA ILE A 46 11.82 -13.22 -6.04
C ILE A 46 11.50 -13.14 -4.54
N SER A 47 11.54 -11.95 -3.95
CA SER A 47 11.19 -11.72 -2.55
C SER A 47 9.77 -12.18 -2.22
N ASN A 48 8.79 -11.85 -3.06
CA ASN A 48 7.41 -12.28 -2.85
C ASN A 48 7.23 -13.80 -3.02
N ILE A 49 7.97 -14.44 -3.93
CA ILE A 49 7.99 -15.89 -4.05
C ILE A 49 8.56 -16.51 -2.76
N PHE A 50 9.72 -16.06 -2.29
CA PHE A 50 10.31 -16.59 -1.05
C PHE A 50 9.43 -16.34 0.17
N TYR A 51 8.77 -15.19 0.26
CA TYR A 51 7.82 -14.93 1.33
C TYR A 51 6.66 -15.93 1.36
N SER A 52 6.22 -16.42 0.19
CA SER A 52 5.12 -17.38 0.10
C SER A 52 5.52 -18.85 0.31
N ILE A 53 6.80 -19.21 0.09
CA ILE A 53 7.25 -20.63 0.14
C ILE A 53 8.22 -20.93 1.27
N SER A 54 8.93 -19.94 1.81
CA SER A 54 9.94 -20.12 2.85
C SER A 54 9.44 -19.59 4.19
N GLY A 55 9.07 -20.48 5.10
CA GLY A 55 8.65 -20.11 6.45
C GLY A 55 9.71 -19.32 7.23
N ILE A 56 11.00 -19.59 7.01
CA ILE A 56 12.11 -18.85 7.63
C ILE A 56 12.12 -17.41 7.12
N TYR A 57 12.05 -17.22 5.79
CA TYR A 57 12.03 -15.88 5.20
C TYR A 57 10.78 -15.11 5.59
N GLN A 58 9.62 -15.77 5.58
CA GLN A 58 8.36 -15.18 6.05
C GLN A 58 8.48 -14.72 7.50
N SER A 59 8.94 -15.60 8.42
CA SER A 59 9.10 -15.26 9.83
C SER A 59 10.06 -14.10 10.05
N ALA A 60 11.16 -14.04 9.29
CA ALA A 60 12.11 -12.93 9.36
C ALA A 60 11.46 -11.61 8.90
N CYS A 61 10.73 -11.61 7.79
CA CYS A 61 10.02 -10.44 7.28
C CYS A 61 8.95 -9.96 8.28
N ASP A 62 8.16 -10.90 8.82
CA ASP A 62 7.10 -10.59 9.78
C ASP A 62 7.70 -10.04 11.08
N HIS A 63 8.78 -10.65 11.59
CA HIS A 63 9.47 -10.15 12.77
C HIS A 63 9.97 -8.72 12.57
N MET A 64 10.65 -8.44 11.47
CA MET A 64 11.14 -7.10 11.16
C MET A 64 10.01 -6.08 10.96
N ALA A 65 8.92 -6.49 10.30
CA ALA A 65 7.80 -5.59 10.01
C ALA A 65 7.00 -5.24 11.27
N PHE A 66 6.85 -6.21 12.19
CA PHE A 66 6.00 -6.02 13.35
C PHE A 66 6.77 -5.67 14.62
N LEU A 67 8.12 -5.53 14.56
CA LEU A 67 8.96 -5.18 15.68
C LEU A 67 8.48 -3.92 16.43
N TYR A 68 8.08 -2.90 15.67
CA TYR A 68 7.64 -1.62 16.24
C TYR A 68 6.13 -1.54 16.51
N ARG A 69 5.37 -2.60 16.28
CA ARG A 69 3.90 -2.59 16.44
C ARG A 69 3.45 -2.34 17.87
N TYR A 70 4.26 -2.72 18.85
CA TYR A 70 3.91 -2.69 20.26
C TYR A 70 4.54 -1.53 21.04
N ASP A 71 5.59 -0.91 20.49
CA ASP A 71 6.48 -0.02 21.23
C ASP A 71 6.26 1.47 20.97
N TRP A 72 5.15 1.85 20.32
CA TRP A 72 4.85 3.26 20.14
C TRP A 72 3.56 3.67 20.83
N PHE A 73 3.59 4.87 21.37
CA PHE A 73 2.46 5.52 22.02
C PHE A 73 2.44 6.99 21.61
N VAL A 74 1.27 7.60 21.71
CA VAL A 74 1.10 9.03 21.45
C VAL A 74 0.88 9.72 22.78
N VAL A 75 1.62 10.79 23.01
CA VAL A 75 1.47 11.64 24.19
C VAL A 75 1.15 13.07 23.78
N PRO A 76 0.28 13.77 24.50
CA PRO A 76 0.08 15.19 24.27
C PRO A 76 1.30 15.94 24.79
N GLU A 77 1.75 16.94 24.04
CA GLU A 77 2.75 17.88 24.51
C GLU A 77 2.04 18.96 25.33
N ILE A 78 2.15 18.84 26.67
CA ILE A 78 1.55 19.77 27.61
C ILE A 78 2.71 20.38 28.38
N PHE A 79 2.83 21.71 28.29
CA PHE A 79 3.76 22.48 29.10
C PHE A 79 3.12 22.79 30.46
N GLU A 80 3.90 22.81 31.51
CA GLU A 80 3.45 23.20 32.85
C GLU A 80 2.74 24.56 32.82
N ASP A 81 1.64 24.68 33.56
CA ASP A 81 0.80 25.89 33.64
C ASP A 81 0.10 26.31 32.33
N ASN A 82 -0.16 25.40 31.41
CA ASN A 82 -0.89 25.74 30.19
C ASN A 82 -2.40 25.95 30.49
N PRO A 83 -2.94 27.19 30.33
CA PRO A 83 -4.34 27.47 30.64
C PRO A 83 -5.35 26.75 29.72
N LYS A 84 -4.86 26.03 28.72
CA LYS A 84 -5.66 25.24 27.76
C LYS A 84 -5.53 23.73 27.95
N GLU A 85 -4.96 23.27 29.05
CA GLU A 85 -4.68 21.86 29.31
C GLU A 85 -5.92 20.97 29.13
N GLU A 86 -7.04 21.35 29.76
CA GLU A 86 -8.30 20.57 29.65
C GLU A 86 -8.78 20.44 28.21
N LYS A 87 -8.66 21.52 27.42
CA LYS A 87 -9.02 21.50 26.00
C LYS A 87 -8.09 20.58 25.20
N ILE A 88 -6.78 20.62 25.49
CA ILE A 88 -5.77 19.77 24.84
C ILE A 88 -6.06 18.30 25.14
N LEU A 89 -6.32 17.95 26.40
CA LEU A 89 -6.65 16.58 26.81
C LEU A 89 -7.93 16.07 26.15
N LYS A 90 -8.93 16.93 26.00
CA LYS A 90 -10.18 16.58 25.29
C LYS A 90 -9.95 16.28 23.81
N GLU A 91 -9.19 17.14 23.13
CA GLU A 91 -8.85 16.92 21.71
C GLU A 91 -7.92 15.71 21.55
N PHE A 92 -7.02 15.47 22.49
CA PHE A 92 -6.18 14.30 22.51
C PHE A 92 -7.00 12.99 22.66
N SER A 93 -7.98 12.98 23.54
CA SER A 93 -8.90 11.83 23.68
C SER A 93 -9.67 11.56 22.40
N ARG A 94 -10.09 12.60 21.67
CA ARG A 94 -10.72 12.45 20.36
C ARG A 94 -9.74 11.87 19.31
N LEU A 95 -8.48 12.33 19.34
CA LEU A 95 -7.44 11.81 18.46
C LEU A 95 -7.17 10.31 18.73
N LEU A 96 -7.06 9.91 20.00
CA LEU A 96 -6.87 8.50 20.37
C LEU A 96 -8.01 7.64 19.85
N ASN A 97 -9.26 8.03 20.08
CA ASN A 97 -10.42 7.32 19.56
C ASN A 97 -10.41 7.23 18.03
N TYR A 98 -9.97 8.28 17.35
CA TYR A 98 -9.83 8.28 15.90
C TYR A 98 -8.74 7.31 15.42
N LEU A 99 -7.57 7.30 16.07
CA LEU A 99 -6.47 6.39 15.75
C LEU A 99 -6.85 4.93 15.99
N ASP A 100 -7.57 4.63 17.07
CA ASP A 100 -8.07 3.29 17.37
C ASP A 100 -9.08 2.82 16.30
N ASN A 101 -10.02 3.68 15.92
CA ASN A 101 -11.01 3.37 14.88
C ASN A 101 -10.39 3.15 13.49
N THR A 102 -9.25 3.77 13.21
CA THR A 102 -8.51 3.59 11.93
C THR A 102 -7.56 2.40 11.96
N HIS A 103 -7.45 1.68 13.08
CA HIS A 103 -6.52 0.56 13.26
C HIS A 103 -5.08 0.91 12.84
N ILE A 104 -4.62 2.11 13.20
CA ILE A 104 -3.36 2.68 12.70
C ILE A 104 -2.15 1.77 12.97
N LYS A 105 -2.11 1.09 14.13
CA LYS A 105 -1.03 0.14 14.46
C LYS A 105 -0.94 -1.01 13.46
N LYS A 106 -2.09 -1.58 13.09
CA LYS A 106 -2.15 -2.64 12.06
C LYS A 106 -1.69 -2.09 10.73
N THR A 107 -2.22 -0.95 10.32
CA THR A 107 -1.87 -0.29 9.05
C THR A 107 -0.37 0.00 8.94
N CYS A 108 0.26 0.49 10.01
CA CYS A 108 1.71 0.70 10.05
C CYS A 108 2.48 -0.63 9.92
N GLY A 109 2.02 -1.71 10.56
CA GLY A 109 2.63 -3.03 10.40
C GLY A 109 2.52 -3.55 8.97
N ASP A 110 1.36 -3.40 8.34
CA ASP A 110 1.14 -3.81 6.94
C ASP A 110 2.03 -3.01 5.98
N ILE A 111 2.19 -1.69 6.20
CA ILE A 111 3.13 -0.84 5.45
C ILE A 111 4.57 -1.32 5.65
N ALA A 112 4.97 -1.55 6.89
CA ALA A 112 6.33 -2.00 7.21
C ALA A 112 6.64 -3.35 6.55
N LEU A 113 5.68 -4.29 6.52
CA LEU A 113 5.83 -5.58 5.85
C LEU A 113 6.08 -5.41 4.35
N GLU A 114 5.31 -4.54 3.69
CA GLU A 114 5.53 -4.26 2.27
C GLU A 114 6.89 -3.59 2.00
N VAL A 115 7.33 -2.68 2.89
CA VAL A 115 8.66 -2.07 2.79
C VAL A 115 9.76 -3.10 2.98
N VAL A 116 9.64 -4.02 3.95
CA VAL A 116 10.63 -5.09 4.18
C VAL A 116 10.71 -6.03 2.98
N LYS A 117 9.56 -6.43 2.41
CA LYS A 117 9.49 -7.36 1.26
C LYS A 117 9.92 -6.72 -0.06
N ASN A 118 9.49 -5.49 -0.30
CA ASN A 118 9.54 -4.86 -1.62
C ASN A 118 10.44 -3.62 -1.69
N GLY A 119 11.02 -3.19 -0.56
CA GLY A 119 11.86 -1.99 -0.48
C GLY A 119 11.10 -0.68 -0.60
N ALA A 120 9.78 -0.70 -0.78
CA ALA A 120 8.93 0.49 -0.85
C ALA A 120 7.46 0.13 -0.61
N TYR A 121 6.70 1.13 -0.18
CA TYR A 121 5.24 1.07 -0.11
C TYR A 121 4.65 2.26 -0.87
N TYR A 122 3.63 2.02 -1.67
CA TYR A 122 2.85 3.05 -2.34
C TYR A 122 1.41 2.94 -1.90
N GLY A 123 0.85 4.02 -1.41
CA GLY A 123 -0.52 4.05 -0.91
C GLY A 123 -1.21 5.37 -1.22
N TYR A 124 -2.54 5.32 -1.27
CA TYR A 124 -3.39 6.47 -1.44
C TYR A 124 -4.30 6.63 -0.22
N VAL A 125 -4.36 7.84 0.31
CA VAL A 125 -5.20 8.16 1.45
C VAL A 125 -6.60 8.48 0.98
N VAL A 126 -7.57 7.65 1.37
CA VAL A 126 -8.99 7.87 1.11
C VAL A 126 -9.65 8.43 2.36
N LYS A 127 -10.19 9.64 2.27
CA LYS A 127 -10.98 10.23 3.36
C LYS A 127 -12.41 9.72 3.27
N THR A 128 -12.90 9.15 4.36
CA THR A 128 -14.28 8.69 4.50
C THR A 128 -14.97 9.41 5.65
N PRO A 129 -16.31 9.42 5.73
CA PRO A 129 -17.02 10.01 6.87
C PRO A 129 -16.66 9.37 8.22
N LYS A 130 -16.15 8.13 8.21
CA LYS A 130 -15.75 7.38 9.40
C LYS A 130 -14.26 7.50 9.75
N GLY A 131 -13.47 8.19 8.92
CA GLY A 131 -12.03 8.32 9.13
C GLY A 131 -11.21 8.25 7.84
N ILE A 132 -9.95 7.92 7.98
CA ILE A 132 -9.00 7.76 6.88
C ILE A 132 -8.78 6.26 6.64
N THR A 133 -8.82 5.87 5.37
CA THR A 133 -8.42 4.53 4.94
C THR A 133 -7.24 4.66 4.00
N LEU A 134 -6.25 3.80 4.16
CA LEU A 134 -5.10 3.75 3.28
C LEU A 134 -5.30 2.64 2.25
N GLN A 135 -5.36 3.03 0.98
CA GLN A 135 -5.45 2.10 -0.13
C GLN A 135 -4.07 1.84 -0.68
N GLN A 136 -3.61 0.59 -0.60
CA GLN A 136 -2.35 0.17 -1.20
C GLN A 136 -2.43 0.21 -2.72
N LEU A 137 -1.39 0.73 -3.35
CA LEU A 137 -1.21 0.69 -4.80
C LEU A 137 -0.21 -0.42 -5.18
N PRO A 138 -0.44 -1.14 -6.29
CA PRO A 138 0.45 -2.21 -6.71
C PRO A 138 1.82 -1.66 -7.12
N ILE A 139 2.85 -2.04 -6.38
CA ILE A 139 4.22 -1.53 -6.53
C ILE A 139 4.79 -1.69 -7.94
N LYS A 140 4.38 -2.74 -8.68
CA LYS A 140 4.80 -3.00 -10.06
C LYS A 140 4.43 -1.85 -11.02
N TYR A 141 3.37 -1.12 -10.71
CA TYR A 141 2.83 -0.04 -11.54
C TYR A 141 3.12 1.35 -10.96
N CYS A 142 3.85 1.43 -9.84
CA CYS A 142 4.21 2.67 -9.19
C CYS A 142 5.69 2.98 -9.39
N ARG A 143 6.01 4.27 -9.58
CA ARG A 143 7.39 4.78 -9.64
C ARG A 143 7.46 6.12 -8.93
N SER A 144 8.64 6.44 -8.39
CA SER A 144 8.94 7.77 -7.89
C SER A 144 10.30 8.16 -8.45
N ARG A 145 10.34 9.06 -9.43
CA ARG A 145 11.55 9.49 -10.12
C ARG A 145 12.01 10.86 -9.70
N TYR A 146 11.12 11.67 -9.18
CA TYR A 146 11.36 13.05 -8.80
C TYR A 146 10.59 13.43 -7.55
N SER A 147 10.98 14.52 -6.93
CA SER A 147 10.27 15.09 -5.78
C SER A 147 9.65 16.43 -6.13
N ILE A 148 8.48 16.72 -5.54
CA ILE A 148 7.81 18.01 -5.63
C ILE A 148 7.78 18.57 -4.21
N ASN A 149 8.36 19.76 -4.01
CA ASN A 149 8.45 20.39 -2.68
C ASN A 149 9.08 19.47 -1.60
N GLY A 150 10.10 18.69 -1.97
CA GLY A 150 10.77 17.77 -1.05
C GLY A 150 10.05 16.44 -0.81
N LEU A 151 8.84 16.26 -1.34
CA LEU A 151 8.07 15.01 -1.23
C LEU A 151 8.20 14.19 -2.52
N PRO A 152 8.39 12.87 -2.43
CA PRO A 152 8.45 12.01 -3.60
C PRO A 152 7.14 12.06 -4.38
N ALA A 153 7.21 12.39 -5.66
CA ALA A 153 6.07 12.33 -6.56
C ALA A 153 5.86 10.89 -7.04
N ILE A 154 4.63 10.41 -6.96
CA ILE A 154 4.29 9.03 -7.35
C ILE A 154 3.66 9.06 -8.73
N GLU A 155 4.28 8.36 -9.67
CA GLU A 155 3.73 8.04 -10.98
C GLU A 155 3.04 6.68 -10.92
N PHE A 156 1.81 6.60 -11.41
CA PHE A 156 1.06 5.36 -11.51
C PHE A 156 0.81 5.01 -12.97
N ASN A 157 1.23 3.81 -13.38
CA ASN A 157 1.05 3.33 -14.74
C ASN A 157 -0.39 2.83 -14.96
N MET A 158 -1.14 3.54 -15.78
CA MET A 158 -2.55 3.26 -16.09
C MET A 158 -2.77 1.91 -16.81
N ARG A 159 -1.73 1.29 -17.37
CA ARG A 159 -1.78 -0.09 -17.91
C ARG A 159 -2.25 -1.09 -16.87
N PHE A 160 -2.11 -0.79 -15.58
CA PHE A 160 -2.65 -1.63 -14.50
C PHE A 160 -4.09 -2.05 -14.77
N PHE A 161 -4.93 -1.14 -15.22
CA PHE A 161 -6.34 -1.43 -15.46
C PHE A 161 -6.57 -2.35 -16.67
N ASP A 162 -5.77 -2.22 -17.73
CA ASP A 162 -5.85 -3.09 -18.89
C ASP A 162 -5.30 -4.49 -18.63
N ASP A 163 -4.16 -4.56 -17.93
CA ASP A 163 -3.47 -5.81 -17.62
C ASP A 163 -4.28 -6.71 -16.67
N ASN A 164 -5.04 -6.10 -15.75
CA ASN A 164 -5.73 -6.84 -14.69
C ASN A 164 -7.22 -7.02 -14.95
N PHE A 165 -7.85 -6.20 -15.80
CA PHE A 165 -9.29 -6.21 -16.05
C PHE A 165 -9.58 -6.28 -17.55
N ARG A 166 -9.83 -7.48 -18.08
CA ARG A 166 -10.09 -7.71 -19.49
C ARG A 166 -11.45 -7.15 -19.92
N ASP A 167 -12.50 -7.37 -19.11
CA ASP A 167 -13.83 -6.84 -19.38
C ASP A 167 -13.90 -5.31 -19.22
N PRO A 168 -14.24 -4.55 -20.29
CA PRO A 168 -14.29 -3.09 -20.21
C PRO A 168 -15.32 -2.56 -19.20
N GLY A 169 -16.46 -3.23 -19.06
CA GLY A 169 -17.53 -2.83 -18.15
C GLY A 169 -17.11 -3.00 -16.68
N TYR A 170 -16.47 -4.12 -16.36
CA TYR A 170 -15.92 -4.38 -15.04
C TYR A 170 -14.76 -3.42 -14.72
N ARG A 171 -13.86 -3.20 -15.67
CA ARG A 171 -12.74 -2.25 -15.58
C ARG A 171 -13.22 -0.84 -15.18
N MET A 172 -14.23 -0.32 -15.89
CA MET A 172 -14.77 1.00 -15.57
C MET A 172 -15.42 1.07 -14.18
N ARG A 173 -16.01 -0.01 -13.69
CA ARG A 173 -16.52 -0.09 -12.31
C ARG A 173 -15.38 -0.05 -11.31
N VAL A 174 -14.29 -0.78 -11.56
CA VAL A 174 -13.11 -0.78 -10.69
C VAL A 174 -12.44 0.61 -10.67
N ILE A 175 -12.28 1.26 -11.82
CA ILE A 175 -11.68 2.60 -11.90
C ILE A 175 -12.47 3.62 -11.06
N LYS A 176 -13.80 3.51 -10.98
CA LYS A 176 -14.64 4.38 -10.14
C LYS A 176 -14.43 4.19 -8.63
N LEU A 177 -13.81 3.08 -8.22
CA LEU A 177 -13.43 2.85 -6.82
C LEU A 177 -12.13 3.55 -6.44
N PHE A 178 -11.34 3.96 -7.44
CA PHE A 178 -10.14 4.76 -7.27
C PHE A 178 -10.49 6.26 -7.23
N PRO A 179 -9.57 7.11 -6.76
CA PRO A 179 -9.75 8.56 -6.79
C PRO A 179 -10.08 9.08 -8.19
N PRO A 180 -10.82 10.20 -8.30
CA PRO A 180 -11.23 10.77 -9.59
C PRO A 180 -10.08 11.04 -10.55
N GLU A 181 -8.89 11.32 -10.02
CA GLU A 181 -7.66 11.54 -10.78
C GLU A 181 -7.25 10.32 -11.60
N PHE A 182 -7.48 9.12 -11.06
CA PHE A 182 -7.20 7.87 -11.78
C PHE A 182 -8.13 7.69 -12.97
N ALA A 183 -9.40 8.03 -12.83
CA ALA A 183 -10.36 7.97 -13.93
C ALA A 183 -9.98 8.93 -15.06
N LYS A 184 -9.60 10.18 -14.71
CA LYS A 184 -9.10 11.16 -15.68
C LYS A 184 -7.81 10.69 -16.33
N GLY A 185 -6.85 10.21 -15.55
CA GLY A 185 -5.58 9.69 -16.03
C GLY A 185 -5.77 8.52 -16.99
N TYR A 186 -6.67 7.58 -16.68
CA TYR A 186 -6.95 6.45 -17.54
C TYR A 186 -7.60 6.88 -18.88
N MET A 187 -8.49 7.87 -18.87
CA MET A 187 -9.05 8.42 -20.12
C MET A 187 -7.99 9.09 -20.99
N LEU A 188 -7.09 9.87 -20.39
CA LEU A 188 -5.98 10.50 -21.12
C LEU A 188 -4.99 9.45 -21.67
N PHE A 189 -4.73 8.40 -20.90
CA PHE A 189 -3.93 7.26 -21.34
C PHE A 189 -4.54 6.57 -22.56
N LYS A 190 -5.86 6.32 -22.58
CA LYS A 190 -6.56 5.73 -23.73
C LYS A 190 -6.58 6.65 -24.97
N GLN A 191 -6.48 7.96 -24.78
CA GLN A 191 -6.34 8.94 -25.87
C GLN A 191 -4.90 9.10 -26.36
N GLY A 192 -3.92 8.37 -25.78
CA GLY A 192 -2.51 8.50 -26.11
C GLY A 192 -1.86 9.82 -25.64
N LYS A 193 -2.52 10.55 -24.74
CA LYS A 193 -2.04 11.83 -24.18
C LYS A 193 -1.19 11.66 -22.91
N LEU A 194 -1.15 10.45 -22.35
CA LEU A 194 -0.29 10.04 -21.23
C LEU A 194 0.47 8.79 -21.64
N GLY A 195 1.80 8.84 -21.56
CA GLY A 195 2.70 7.72 -21.82
C GLY A 195 3.19 7.06 -20.54
#